data_c7609cb874e449a71f44cc54927013af
#
_entry.id   c7609cb874e449a71f44cc54927013af
#
_cell.length_a   1.000
_cell.length_b   1.000
_cell.length_c   1.000
_cell.angle_alpha   90.00
_cell.angle_beta   90.00
_cell.angle_gamma   90.00
#
_symmetry.space_group_name_H-M   'P 1'
#
loop_
_entity.id
_entity.type
_entity.pdbx_description
1 polymer ?
#
loop_
_entity_poly.entity_id
_entity_poly.type
_entity_poly.pdbx_seq_one_letter_code
_entity_poly.pdbx_strand_id
1 'polypeptide(L)'
;ADPLGPFGFSGWVGPEPHGPLLANCGVVRDPLIADRVVAWLEDRYARRRAGESDAQRPFLLVASFVNPHDIVLFPAWRRPGNNPLEPGEADPPPVPEPPTRHENLSTKPAAQVAYKHSYYSGYGPSRVVARIYEGNEQAYRDLYYRLHLEVDTPLDRVRRAVTEGGSKEAVLFRTADHGELLGAHGGLHQKWFTLYDEATRVPFQVVRIGEVPTTAATVADVPTSHVDLVPTALAMAGLDQRALAKRLAPSFTEFHPLPGRDLSPLVNGGPDAGELANRAIYMLTRDNVMEGDTLASGLARRIGRVSNPPRPMRIRVPAHVGSNFEGIVTRVPPEQAVGGAGHLWKLNRVFDDPDTWTQPRVSHLAASGPAGNAYRTVPIPDQFELYDLDADPTEEHNRWDDPATADVFAQLRQCLIDEATARVPERNNPWPYAERNPPLEQIARKRPLPPVRLLRRLVRSLGRHPDDPEPFVGRLVGRRALIVCTNHAWLDVGRPTGL
;
A
#
# COMPACT_ATOMS: atom_id res chain seq x y z
N ALA A 1 -15.07 -15.97 -14.60
CA ALA A 1 -15.82 -14.72 -14.34
C ALA A 1 -14.84 -13.60 -14.09
N ASP A 2 -15.12 -12.41 -14.58
CA ASP A 2 -14.31 -11.22 -14.29
C ASP A 2 -14.37 -10.91 -12.78
N PRO A 3 -13.25 -10.97 -12.05
CA PRO A 3 -13.26 -10.78 -10.60
C PRO A 3 -13.65 -9.37 -10.17
N LEU A 4 -13.56 -8.39 -11.08
CA LEU A 4 -13.93 -7.00 -10.82
C LEU A 4 -15.33 -6.64 -11.34
N GLY A 5 -16.00 -7.57 -12.03
CA GLY A 5 -17.36 -7.37 -12.52
C GLY A 5 -18.36 -6.94 -11.46
N PRO A 6 -18.36 -7.55 -10.25
CA PRO A 6 -19.23 -7.14 -9.15
C PRO A 6 -19.02 -5.70 -8.67
N PHE A 7 -17.85 -5.11 -8.94
CA PHE A 7 -17.50 -3.74 -8.59
C PHE A 7 -17.71 -2.74 -9.74
N GLY A 8 -18.35 -3.18 -10.83
CA GLY A 8 -18.65 -2.32 -11.97
C GLY A 8 -17.52 -2.14 -12.99
N PHE A 9 -16.39 -2.82 -12.80
CA PHE A 9 -15.32 -2.87 -13.79
C PHE A 9 -15.53 -4.04 -14.76
N SER A 10 -14.95 -3.92 -15.93
CA SER A 10 -14.93 -4.99 -16.92
C SER A 10 -13.62 -4.96 -17.69
N GLY A 11 -13.26 -6.09 -18.26
CA GLY A 11 -12.02 -6.22 -19.00
C GLY A 11 -10.80 -6.41 -18.12
N TRP A 12 -10.97 -7.04 -16.95
CA TRP A 12 -9.85 -7.49 -16.15
C TRP A 12 -8.93 -8.38 -16.97
N VAL A 13 -7.67 -7.97 -17.10
CA VAL A 13 -6.62 -8.75 -17.73
C VAL A 13 -5.59 -9.07 -16.66
N GLY A 14 -5.55 -10.29 -16.26
CA GLY A 14 -4.62 -10.84 -15.30
C GLY A 14 -4.35 -12.30 -15.59
N PRO A 15 -3.31 -12.90 -15.16
CA PRO A 15 -3.25 -13.52 -13.85
C PRO A 15 -2.64 -12.54 -12.84
N GLU A 16 -2.63 -12.96 -11.58
CA GLU A 16 -2.02 -12.21 -10.50
C GLU A 16 -0.66 -11.64 -10.92
N PRO A 17 -0.41 -10.37 -10.65
CA PRO A 17 0.68 -9.64 -11.29
C PRO A 17 2.05 -10.19 -10.91
N HIS A 18 2.21 -10.73 -9.72
CA HIS A 18 3.49 -11.24 -9.29
C HIS A 18 3.37 -12.44 -8.36
N GLY A 19 4.47 -13.14 -8.21
CA GLY A 19 4.64 -14.26 -7.30
C GLY A 19 6.12 -14.47 -7.03
N PRO A 20 6.50 -15.40 -6.19
CA PRO A 20 7.91 -15.64 -5.83
C PRO A 20 8.75 -16.20 -7.00
N LEU A 21 8.16 -16.41 -8.16
CA LEU A 21 8.85 -16.88 -9.36
C LEU A 21 9.36 -15.67 -10.14
N LEU A 22 10.63 -15.70 -10.55
CA LEU A 22 11.25 -14.66 -11.37
C LEU A 22 10.49 -14.38 -12.68
N ALA A 23 9.87 -15.39 -13.27
CA ALA A 23 9.02 -15.24 -14.45
C ALA A 23 7.78 -14.33 -14.23
N ASN A 24 7.44 -14.06 -12.97
CA ASN A 24 6.32 -13.20 -12.60
C ASN A 24 6.75 -11.84 -12.05
N CYS A 25 8.06 -11.53 -12.08
CA CYS A 25 8.57 -10.25 -11.61
C CYS A 25 8.23 -9.10 -12.56
N GLY A 26 8.26 -7.87 -12.06
CA GLY A 26 7.91 -6.67 -12.80
C GLY A 26 8.80 -6.43 -14.01
N VAL A 27 10.09 -6.77 -13.92
CA VAL A 27 11.01 -6.66 -15.07
C VAL A 27 10.46 -7.42 -16.30
N VAL A 28 9.78 -8.55 -16.08
CA VAL A 28 9.14 -9.34 -17.14
C VAL A 28 7.71 -8.87 -17.41
N ARG A 29 6.96 -8.52 -16.34
CA ARG A 29 5.53 -8.25 -16.43
C ARG A 29 5.19 -6.84 -16.88
N ASP A 30 5.94 -5.84 -16.45
CA ASP A 30 5.62 -4.44 -16.74
C ASP A 30 5.65 -4.12 -18.24
N PRO A 31 6.61 -4.61 -19.04
CA PRO A 31 6.56 -4.48 -20.47
C PRO A 31 5.30 -5.12 -21.11
N LEU A 32 4.89 -6.31 -20.64
CA LEU A 32 3.69 -7.00 -21.14
C LEU A 32 2.40 -6.28 -20.76
N ILE A 33 2.35 -5.67 -19.58
CA ILE A 33 1.23 -4.83 -19.16
C ILE A 33 1.13 -3.62 -20.10
N ALA A 34 2.25 -2.93 -20.35
CA ALA A 34 2.29 -1.81 -21.28
C ALA A 34 1.85 -2.22 -22.68
N ASP A 35 2.32 -3.35 -23.20
CA ASP A 35 1.91 -3.88 -24.53
C ASP A 35 0.38 -4.01 -24.63
N ARG A 36 -0.24 -4.60 -23.62
CA ARG A 36 -1.68 -4.80 -23.58
C ARG A 36 -2.47 -3.49 -23.50
N VAL A 37 -2.00 -2.57 -22.67
CA VAL A 37 -2.61 -1.24 -22.50
C VAL A 37 -2.50 -0.44 -23.80
N VAL A 38 -1.33 -0.43 -24.43
CA VAL A 38 -1.08 0.27 -25.68
C VAL A 38 -1.95 -0.30 -26.80
N ALA A 39 -1.96 -1.63 -26.97
CA ALA A 39 -2.79 -2.28 -27.98
C ALA A 39 -4.28 -1.98 -27.79
N TRP A 40 -4.78 -1.98 -26.55
CA TRP A 40 -6.16 -1.62 -26.25
C TRP A 40 -6.48 -0.16 -26.60
N LEU A 41 -5.57 0.77 -26.29
CA LEU A 41 -5.73 2.18 -26.63
C LEU A 41 -5.73 2.40 -28.14
N GLU A 42 -4.81 1.78 -28.86
CA GLU A 42 -4.71 1.85 -30.33
C GLU A 42 -5.99 1.34 -31.00
N ASP A 43 -6.49 0.17 -30.59
CA ASP A 43 -7.78 -0.37 -31.07
C ASP A 43 -8.92 0.61 -30.78
N ARG A 44 -9.01 1.07 -29.54
CA ARG A 44 -10.06 2.00 -29.12
C ARG A 44 -10.06 3.28 -29.93
N TYR A 45 -8.89 3.86 -30.21
CA TYR A 45 -8.77 5.06 -31.02
C TYR A 45 -9.03 4.80 -32.51
N ALA A 46 -8.60 3.65 -33.05
CA ALA A 46 -8.91 3.25 -34.41
C ALA A 46 -10.44 3.11 -34.64
N ARG A 47 -11.12 2.43 -33.74
CA ARG A 47 -12.58 2.26 -33.75
C ARG A 47 -13.33 3.59 -33.58
N ARG A 48 -12.78 4.52 -32.76
CA ARG A 48 -13.30 5.89 -32.66
C ARG A 48 -13.20 6.63 -33.97
N ARG A 49 -12.07 6.54 -34.67
CA ARG A 49 -11.90 7.15 -35.99
C ARG A 49 -12.83 6.54 -37.05
N ALA A 50 -13.11 5.26 -36.93
CA ALA A 50 -14.07 4.57 -37.78
C ALA A 50 -15.55 4.92 -37.48
N GLY A 51 -15.82 5.71 -36.44
CA GLY A 51 -17.17 6.14 -36.07
C GLY A 51 -17.98 5.11 -35.30
N GLU A 52 -17.36 4.05 -34.78
CA GLU A 52 -18.06 3.02 -34.02
C GLU A 52 -18.68 3.59 -32.75
N SER A 53 -19.98 3.41 -32.60
CA SER A 53 -20.75 4.03 -31.50
C SER A 53 -20.29 3.60 -30.10
N ASP A 54 -19.87 2.35 -29.94
CA ASP A 54 -19.35 1.83 -28.69
C ASP A 54 -18.01 2.47 -28.35
N ALA A 55 -17.14 2.68 -29.33
CA ALA A 55 -15.86 3.31 -29.17
C ALA A 55 -15.95 4.82 -28.85
N GLN A 56 -17.06 5.48 -29.18
CA GLN A 56 -17.28 6.90 -28.84
C GLN A 56 -17.54 7.14 -27.35
N ARG A 57 -17.89 6.11 -26.62
CA ARG A 57 -18.12 6.24 -25.18
C ARG A 57 -16.82 6.58 -24.44
N PRO A 58 -16.87 7.37 -23.37
CA PRO A 58 -15.72 7.54 -22.50
C PRO A 58 -15.38 6.26 -21.78
N PHE A 59 -14.18 6.21 -21.26
CA PHE A 59 -13.70 5.07 -20.50
C PHE A 59 -12.86 5.50 -19.31
N LEU A 60 -12.82 4.66 -18.31
CA LEU A 60 -11.81 4.62 -17.26
C LEU A 60 -10.91 3.42 -17.55
N LEU A 61 -9.61 3.65 -17.64
CA LEU A 61 -8.60 2.60 -17.78
C LEU A 61 -7.65 2.66 -16.61
N VAL A 62 -7.45 1.52 -15.95
CA VAL A 62 -6.48 1.37 -14.87
C VAL A 62 -5.37 0.44 -15.34
N ALA A 63 -4.14 0.92 -15.33
CA ALA A 63 -2.94 0.15 -15.62
C ALA A 63 -2.10 0.04 -14.34
N SER A 64 -1.93 -1.17 -13.83
CA SER A 64 -1.16 -1.46 -12.62
C SER A 64 0.15 -2.12 -12.98
N PHE A 65 1.26 -1.48 -12.64
CA PHE A 65 2.60 -1.98 -12.84
C PHE A 65 3.15 -2.55 -11.54
N VAL A 66 4.06 -3.52 -11.65
CA VAL A 66 4.61 -4.23 -10.49
C VAL A 66 5.73 -3.44 -9.84
N ASN A 67 6.71 -2.99 -10.64
CA ASN A 67 7.90 -2.34 -10.09
C ASN A 67 7.60 -0.94 -9.53
N PRO A 68 8.30 -0.60 -8.43
CA PRO A 68 9.48 -1.23 -7.81
C PRO A 68 9.22 -2.31 -6.76
N HIS A 69 8.03 -2.89 -6.67
CA HIS A 69 7.67 -3.93 -5.68
C HIS A 69 8.69 -5.08 -5.63
N ASP A 70 9.33 -5.42 -6.75
CA ASP A 70 10.28 -6.53 -6.82
C ASP A 70 11.52 -6.38 -5.93
N ILE A 71 11.68 -5.22 -5.28
CA ILE A 71 12.68 -5.03 -4.22
C ILE A 71 12.55 -6.08 -3.12
N VAL A 72 11.36 -6.61 -2.88
CA VAL A 72 11.12 -7.71 -1.95
C VAL A 72 11.85 -9.00 -2.36
N LEU A 73 12.17 -9.15 -3.63
CA LEU A 73 12.91 -10.29 -4.17
C LEU A 73 14.43 -10.15 -4.04
N PHE A 74 14.93 -9.03 -3.50
CA PHE A 74 16.37 -8.80 -3.31
C PHE A 74 17.12 -10.01 -2.74
N PRO A 75 16.64 -10.69 -1.67
CA PRO A 75 17.32 -11.87 -1.16
C PRO A 75 17.42 -13.03 -2.15
N ALA A 76 16.45 -13.18 -3.05
CA ALA A 76 16.47 -14.20 -4.10
C ALA A 76 17.43 -13.81 -5.23
N TRP A 77 17.44 -12.54 -5.61
CA TRP A 77 18.25 -12.04 -6.71
C TRP A 77 19.74 -11.92 -6.40
N ARG A 78 20.10 -11.92 -5.12
CA ARG A 78 21.52 -12.03 -4.69
C ARG A 78 22.11 -13.43 -4.93
N ARG A 79 21.30 -14.44 -5.27
CA ARG A 79 21.80 -15.75 -5.62
C ARG A 79 22.31 -15.78 -7.05
N PRO A 80 23.49 -16.38 -7.34
CA PRO A 80 24.00 -16.48 -8.69
C PRO A 80 22.97 -17.11 -9.64
N GLY A 81 22.80 -16.50 -10.82
CA GLY A 81 21.88 -16.97 -11.85
C GLY A 81 20.40 -16.65 -11.63
N ASN A 82 20.05 -15.95 -10.55
CA ASN A 82 18.66 -15.59 -10.26
C ASN A 82 18.32 -14.11 -10.54
N ASN A 83 19.29 -13.30 -10.90
CA ASN A 83 19.04 -11.89 -11.21
C ASN A 83 18.46 -11.77 -12.63
N PRO A 84 17.22 -11.25 -12.80
CA PRO A 84 16.63 -11.08 -14.12
C PRO A 84 17.09 -9.80 -14.83
N LEU A 85 17.85 -8.94 -14.15
CA LEU A 85 18.36 -7.70 -14.73
C LEU A 85 19.63 -7.99 -15.52
N GLU A 86 19.65 -7.58 -16.79
CA GLU A 86 20.84 -7.67 -17.62
C GLU A 86 21.92 -6.71 -17.12
N PRO A 87 23.16 -7.15 -16.97
CA PRO A 87 24.28 -6.26 -16.71
C PRO A 87 24.55 -5.37 -17.92
N GLY A 88 24.68 -4.08 -17.74
CA GLY A 88 25.39 -3.30 -18.73
C GLY A 88 24.74 -2.06 -19.34
N GLU A 89 23.49 -1.74 -19.09
CA GLU A 89 22.98 -0.41 -19.44
C GLU A 89 22.85 0.45 -18.19
N ALA A 90 23.73 1.45 -18.10
CA ALA A 90 23.69 2.53 -17.12
C ALA A 90 23.19 2.10 -15.73
N ASP A 91 24.03 1.39 -14.97
CA ASP A 91 23.79 1.27 -13.54
C ASP A 91 23.59 2.69 -12.98
N PRO A 92 22.53 2.90 -12.20
CA PRO A 92 22.31 4.21 -11.60
C PRO A 92 23.49 4.58 -10.70
N PRO A 93 23.74 5.88 -10.49
CA PRO A 93 24.73 6.27 -9.50
C PRO A 93 24.36 5.70 -8.13
N PRO A 94 25.34 5.39 -7.27
CA PRO A 94 25.04 4.83 -5.95
C PRO A 94 24.03 5.68 -5.18
N VAL A 95 22.95 5.05 -4.71
CA VAL A 95 21.90 5.73 -3.94
C VAL A 95 22.43 6.03 -2.54
N PRO A 96 22.41 7.28 -2.08
CA PRO A 96 22.92 7.66 -0.76
C PRO A 96 22.25 6.87 0.37
N GLU A 97 22.96 6.72 1.46
CA GLU A 97 22.37 6.19 2.70
C GLU A 97 21.37 7.19 3.27
N PRO A 98 20.20 6.74 3.76
CA PRO A 98 19.25 7.61 4.41
C PRO A 98 19.87 8.29 5.64
N PRO A 99 19.62 9.58 5.89
CA PRO A 99 20.15 10.29 7.07
C PRO A 99 19.83 9.59 8.39
N THR A 100 18.63 9.01 8.50
CA THR A 100 18.12 8.31 9.68
C THR A 100 18.58 6.85 9.80
N ARG A 101 19.49 6.38 8.93
CA ARG A 101 19.97 4.98 8.90
C ARG A 101 20.46 4.46 10.26
N HIS A 102 21.12 5.31 11.00
CA HIS A 102 21.72 4.96 12.30
C HIS A 102 20.94 5.52 13.49
N GLU A 103 19.73 5.97 13.26
CA GLU A 103 18.85 6.50 14.28
C GLU A 103 18.62 5.49 15.42
N ASN A 104 18.60 6.01 16.66
CA ASN A 104 18.22 5.24 17.81
C ASN A 104 16.71 5.27 18.00
N LEU A 105 16.05 4.14 17.84
CA LEU A 105 14.59 4.02 17.92
C LEU A 105 14.05 4.08 19.38
N SER A 106 14.84 4.47 20.36
CA SER A 106 14.41 4.48 21.78
C SER A 106 13.29 5.48 22.08
N THR A 107 13.15 6.52 21.28
CA THR A 107 12.08 7.53 21.38
C THR A 107 10.86 7.20 20.51
N LYS A 108 10.94 6.13 19.75
CA LYS A 108 9.90 5.70 18.81
C LYS A 108 8.98 4.66 19.44
N PRO A 109 7.78 4.45 18.88
CA PRO A 109 6.88 3.41 19.34
C PRO A 109 7.52 2.02 19.37
N ALA A 110 7.19 1.24 20.38
CA ALA A 110 7.76 -0.10 20.57
C ALA A 110 7.50 -1.05 19.38
N ALA A 111 6.47 -0.78 18.60
CA ALA A 111 6.15 -1.53 17.39
C ALA A 111 7.29 -1.50 16.36
N GLN A 112 7.96 -0.37 16.18
CA GLN A 112 9.07 -0.21 15.23
C GLN A 112 10.30 -1.02 15.64
N VAL A 113 10.67 -0.97 16.92
CA VAL A 113 11.76 -1.79 17.46
C VAL A 113 11.43 -3.28 17.34
N ALA A 114 10.20 -3.65 17.69
CA ALA A 114 9.73 -5.02 17.56
C ALA A 114 9.70 -5.47 16.10
N TYR A 115 9.32 -4.61 15.17
CA TYR A 115 9.33 -4.87 13.74
C TYR A 115 10.74 -5.14 13.23
N LYS A 116 11.71 -4.29 13.57
CA LYS A 116 13.11 -4.51 13.21
C LYS A 116 13.59 -5.91 13.58
N HIS A 117 13.20 -6.38 14.77
CA HIS A 117 13.53 -7.74 15.20
C HIS A 117 12.69 -8.83 14.52
N SER A 118 11.42 -8.56 14.25
CA SER A 118 10.46 -9.54 13.71
C SER A 118 10.61 -9.73 12.23
N TYR A 119 10.89 -8.68 11.47
CA TYR A 119 11.12 -8.76 10.04
C TYR A 119 12.15 -9.82 9.70
N TYR A 120 13.23 -9.81 10.45
CA TYR A 120 14.28 -10.81 10.31
C TYR A 120 13.94 -12.16 10.96
N SER A 121 12.86 -12.29 11.69
CA SER A 121 12.50 -13.53 12.39
C SER A 121 11.14 -14.10 12.07
N GLY A 122 10.24 -13.33 11.47
CA GLY A 122 8.84 -13.69 11.22
C GLY A 122 8.53 -14.17 9.80
N TYR A 123 9.18 -13.60 8.79
CA TYR A 123 8.83 -13.79 7.39
C TYR A 123 9.70 -14.79 6.62
N GLY A 124 10.37 -15.69 7.28
CA GLY A 124 11.15 -16.69 6.59
C GLY A 124 12.25 -17.30 7.45
N PRO A 125 13.22 -18.01 6.86
CA PRO A 125 14.42 -18.49 7.54
C PRO A 125 15.29 -17.28 7.92
N SER A 126 14.88 -16.63 8.92
CA SER A 126 15.09 -15.27 9.39
C SER A 126 16.55 -14.80 9.48
N ARG A 127 17.43 -15.62 10.03
CA ARG A 127 18.86 -15.26 10.13
C ARG A 127 19.57 -15.26 8.77
N VAL A 128 19.08 -16.04 7.82
CA VAL A 128 19.64 -16.09 6.47
C VAL A 128 19.25 -14.83 5.69
N VAL A 129 18.00 -14.39 5.83
CA VAL A 129 17.49 -13.18 5.19
C VAL A 129 18.19 -11.94 5.76
N ALA A 130 18.29 -11.82 7.10
CA ALA A 130 19.01 -10.74 7.75
C ALA A 130 20.44 -10.58 7.21
N ARG A 131 21.18 -11.69 7.13
CA ARG A 131 22.56 -11.71 6.61
C ARG A 131 22.67 -11.30 5.15
N ILE A 132 21.61 -11.42 4.36
CA ILE A 132 21.61 -10.99 2.97
C ILE A 132 21.52 -9.47 2.87
N TYR A 133 20.79 -8.82 3.77
CA TYR A 133 20.76 -7.36 3.84
C TYR A 133 22.01 -6.80 4.51
N GLU A 134 22.47 -7.40 5.60
CA GLU A 134 23.70 -6.98 6.31
C GLU A 134 24.91 -6.96 5.36
N GLY A 135 25.51 -5.78 5.19
CA GLY A 135 26.63 -5.58 4.28
C GLY A 135 26.27 -5.52 2.78
N ASN A 136 24.98 -5.51 2.44
CA ASN A 136 24.50 -5.34 1.08
C ASN A 136 23.47 -4.20 0.95
N GLU A 137 23.39 -3.31 1.92
CA GLU A 137 22.39 -2.24 1.98
C GLU A 137 22.51 -1.28 0.80
N GLN A 138 23.75 -1.00 0.35
CA GLN A 138 23.99 -0.20 -0.86
C GLN A 138 23.36 -0.88 -2.08
N ALA A 139 23.65 -2.16 -2.29
CA ALA A 139 23.09 -2.90 -3.42
C ALA A 139 21.55 -3.00 -3.35
N TYR A 140 20.96 -3.00 -2.14
CA TYR A 140 19.52 -2.96 -1.96
C TYR A 140 18.91 -1.63 -2.43
N ARG A 141 19.51 -0.50 -2.04
CA ARG A 141 19.09 0.83 -2.49
C ARG A 141 19.28 1.03 -3.99
N ASP A 142 20.40 0.59 -4.52
CA ASP A 142 20.71 0.70 -5.96
C ASP A 142 19.73 -0.14 -6.78
N LEU A 143 19.38 -1.35 -6.30
CA LEU A 143 18.35 -2.17 -6.92
C LEU A 143 16.99 -1.47 -6.93
N TYR A 144 16.60 -0.84 -5.83
CA TYR A 144 15.32 -0.11 -5.78
C TYR A 144 15.25 1.00 -6.83
N TYR A 145 16.32 1.79 -6.95
CA TYR A 145 16.42 2.81 -7.99
C TYR A 145 16.39 2.19 -9.40
N ARG A 146 17.11 1.10 -9.61
CA ARG A 146 17.10 0.38 -10.90
C ARG A 146 15.70 -0.09 -11.27
N LEU A 147 14.93 -0.61 -10.33
CA LEU A 147 13.55 -1.04 -10.59
C LEU A 147 12.62 0.11 -10.98
N HIS A 148 12.87 1.33 -10.48
CA HIS A 148 12.18 2.53 -10.96
C HIS A 148 12.52 2.85 -12.42
N LEU A 149 13.77 2.71 -12.81
CA LEU A 149 14.19 2.90 -14.21
C LEU A 149 13.55 1.85 -15.13
N GLU A 150 13.48 0.60 -14.67
CA GLU A 150 12.85 -0.49 -15.44
C GLU A 150 11.36 -0.22 -15.71
N VAL A 151 10.62 0.32 -14.76
CA VAL A 151 9.19 0.60 -14.95
C VAL A 151 8.92 1.92 -15.68
N ASP A 152 9.87 2.84 -15.73
CA ASP A 152 9.69 4.16 -16.37
C ASP A 152 9.42 4.02 -17.87
N THR A 153 10.14 3.13 -18.55
CA THR A 153 9.92 2.85 -19.98
C THR A 153 8.50 2.32 -20.28
N PRO A 154 8.00 1.28 -19.61
CA PRO A 154 6.61 0.84 -19.75
C PRO A 154 5.58 1.95 -19.47
N LEU A 155 5.79 2.75 -18.43
CA LEU A 155 4.92 3.89 -18.09
C LEU A 155 4.92 4.95 -19.19
N ASP A 156 6.09 5.31 -19.72
CA ASP A 156 6.19 6.28 -20.82
C ASP A 156 5.54 5.79 -22.10
N ARG A 157 5.62 4.50 -22.42
CA ARG A 157 4.91 3.91 -23.56
C ARG A 157 3.40 4.10 -23.43
N VAL A 158 2.83 3.87 -22.28
CA VAL A 158 1.40 4.13 -22.03
C VAL A 158 1.10 5.61 -22.14
N ARG A 159 1.90 6.49 -21.53
CA ARG A 159 1.74 7.94 -21.65
C ARG A 159 1.72 8.38 -23.13
N ARG A 160 2.69 7.92 -23.94
CA ARG A 160 2.76 8.23 -25.37
C ARG A 160 1.53 7.72 -26.11
N ALA A 161 1.09 6.50 -25.88
CA ALA A 161 -0.10 5.97 -26.53
C ALA A 161 -1.35 6.84 -26.27
N VAL A 162 -1.46 7.44 -25.08
CA VAL A 162 -2.53 8.38 -24.76
C VAL A 162 -2.35 9.72 -25.45
N THR A 163 -1.14 10.30 -25.39
CA THR A 163 -0.85 11.65 -25.92
C THR A 163 -0.84 11.69 -27.44
N GLU A 164 -0.30 10.65 -28.09
CA GLU A 164 -0.10 10.58 -29.53
C GLU A 164 -1.26 9.86 -30.24
N GLY A 165 -2.03 9.07 -29.51
CA GLY A 165 -3.15 8.28 -30.06
C GLY A 165 -4.36 9.07 -30.52
N GLY A 166 -4.35 10.39 -30.38
CA GLY A 166 -5.42 11.28 -30.84
C GLY A 166 -6.58 11.43 -29.83
N SER A 167 -6.31 11.24 -28.55
CA SER A 167 -7.28 11.63 -27.52
C SER A 167 -7.43 13.13 -27.50
N LYS A 168 -8.64 13.61 -27.81
CA LYS A 168 -8.93 15.06 -27.78
C LYS A 168 -9.10 15.58 -26.34
N GLU A 169 -9.49 14.70 -25.44
CA GLU A 169 -9.64 15.00 -24.02
C GLU A 169 -9.34 13.74 -23.20
N ALA A 170 -8.27 13.74 -22.44
CA ALA A 170 -7.94 12.71 -21.48
C ALA A 170 -7.32 13.31 -20.23
N VAL A 171 -7.45 12.61 -19.11
CA VAL A 171 -6.74 12.91 -17.87
C VAL A 171 -5.95 11.66 -17.48
N LEU A 172 -4.66 11.84 -17.31
CA LEU A 172 -3.75 10.79 -16.87
C LEU A 172 -3.34 11.04 -15.42
N PHE A 173 -3.64 10.09 -14.56
CA PHE A 173 -3.14 10.07 -13.18
C PHE A 173 -1.99 9.08 -13.08
N ARG A 174 -0.90 9.46 -12.43
CA ARG A 174 0.21 8.60 -12.07
C ARG A 174 0.43 8.69 -10.57
N THR A 175 0.43 7.55 -9.90
CA THR A 175 0.69 7.44 -8.46
C THR A 175 1.30 6.08 -8.12
N ALA A 176 1.70 5.90 -6.86
CA ALA A 176 2.05 4.62 -6.27
C ALA A 176 1.15 4.36 -5.07
N ASP A 177 1.04 3.11 -4.62
CA ASP A 177 0.23 2.72 -3.47
C ASP A 177 0.90 3.11 -2.14
N HIS A 178 2.20 2.96 -2.02
CA HIS A 178 3.05 3.31 -0.88
C HIS A 178 4.50 3.45 -1.33
N GLY A 179 5.36 3.89 -0.41
CA GLY A 179 6.79 3.98 -0.59
C GLY A 179 7.57 2.80 0.02
N GLU A 180 8.83 3.03 0.38
CA GLU A 180 9.77 2.04 0.91
C GLU A 180 10.79 2.73 1.82
N LEU A 181 11.04 2.17 3.01
CA LEU A 181 11.95 2.74 3.99
C LEU A 181 13.45 2.68 3.60
N LEU A 182 13.85 1.73 2.79
CA LEU A 182 15.21 1.57 2.24
C LEU A 182 16.34 1.63 3.27
N GLY A 183 16.08 1.28 4.49
CA GLY A 183 17.05 1.33 5.59
C GLY A 183 17.00 2.62 6.40
N ALA A 184 16.04 3.51 6.18
CA ALA A 184 15.77 4.64 7.07
C ALA A 184 15.38 4.18 8.49
N HIS A 185 15.33 5.11 9.42
CA HIS A 185 14.88 4.92 10.80
C HIS A 185 15.53 3.70 11.47
N GLY A 186 16.82 3.81 11.67
CA GLY A 186 17.60 2.76 12.35
C GLY A 186 17.75 1.49 11.54
N GLY A 187 17.58 1.54 10.21
CA GLY A 187 17.73 0.42 9.30
C GLY A 187 16.47 -0.40 9.09
N LEU A 188 15.30 0.23 9.12
CA LEU A 188 14.05 -0.41 8.76
C LEU A 188 13.96 -0.62 7.24
N HIS A 189 13.29 -1.67 6.84
CA HIS A 189 13.02 -2.01 5.45
C HIS A 189 11.52 -2.15 5.23
N GLN A 190 11.08 -1.99 3.97
CA GLN A 190 9.68 -2.01 3.57
C GLN A 190 8.87 -0.86 4.20
N LYS A 191 7.64 -1.08 4.65
CA LYS A 191 6.68 -0.04 5.04
C LYS A 191 5.86 -0.39 6.28
N TRP A 192 6.24 -1.41 7.01
CA TRP A 192 5.46 -1.95 8.11
C TRP A 192 5.61 -1.14 9.40
N PHE A 193 4.53 -1.03 10.16
CA PHE A 193 4.51 -0.44 11.50
C PHE A 193 5.00 1.01 11.56
N THR A 194 4.72 1.78 10.54
CA THR A 194 5.13 3.18 10.46
C THR A 194 4.21 3.99 9.56
N LEU A 195 4.21 5.31 9.78
CA LEU A 195 3.59 6.30 8.89
C LEU A 195 4.63 7.35 8.44
N TYR A 196 5.92 7.03 8.44
CA TYR A 196 6.96 7.92 7.93
C TYR A 196 6.77 8.27 6.47
N ASP A 197 7.26 9.44 6.07
CA ASP A 197 7.14 9.93 4.70
C ASP A 197 7.70 8.97 3.67
N GLU A 198 8.78 8.25 3.98
CA GLU A 198 9.33 7.24 3.08
C GLU A 198 8.33 6.12 2.74
N ALA A 199 7.39 5.86 3.63
CA ALA A 199 6.36 4.85 3.41
C ALA A 199 5.04 5.45 2.89
N THR A 200 4.68 6.67 3.28
CA THR A 200 3.35 7.25 3.05
C THR A 200 3.32 8.33 1.98
N ARG A 201 4.43 9.03 1.74
CA ARG A 201 4.53 10.09 0.74
C ARG A 201 4.95 9.53 -0.60
N VAL A 202 4.00 9.47 -1.52
CA VAL A 202 4.20 8.93 -2.87
C VAL A 202 3.98 10.00 -3.95
N PRO A 203 4.53 9.82 -5.15
CA PRO A 203 4.25 10.74 -6.25
C PRO A 203 2.76 10.72 -6.60
N PHE A 204 2.21 11.91 -6.85
CA PHE A 204 0.88 12.09 -7.40
C PHE A 204 0.94 13.12 -8.53
N GLN A 205 0.80 12.66 -9.76
CA GLN A 205 0.89 13.47 -10.96
C GLN A 205 -0.43 13.40 -11.72
N VAL A 206 -0.91 14.56 -12.17
CA VAL A 206 -2.10 14.67 -13.01
C VAL A 206 -1.75 15.43 -14.28
N VAL A 207 -1.99 14.81 -15.42
CA VAL A 207 -1.73 15.40 -16.72
C VAL A 207 -3.04 15.47 -17.51
N ARG A 208 -3.42 16.70 -17.93
CA ARG A 208 -4.51 16.88 -18.88
C ARG A 208 -3.96 16.80 -20.29
N ILE A 209 -4.62 16.04 -21.13
CA ILE A 209 -4.27 15.83 -22.55
C ILE A 209 -5.44 16.34 -23.39
N GLY A 210 -5.17 17.24 -24.33
CA GLY A 210 -6.18 17.77 -25.23
C GLY A 210 -5.93 19.21 -25.70
N GLU A 211 -6.99 19.92 -26.06
CA GLU A 211 -6.92 21.26 -26.69
C GLU A 211 -6.49 22.38 -25.72
N VAL A 212 -6.39 22.11 -24.43
CA VAL A 212 -5.90 23.10 -23.48
C VAL A 212 -4.38 23.09 -23.51
N PRO A 213 -3.72 24.22 -23.80
CA PRO A 213 -2.28 24.31 -23.73
C PRO A 213 -1.82 23.84 -22.35
N THR A 214 -0.95 22.87 -22.31
CA THR A 214 -0.29 22.46 -21.07
C THR A 214 0.56 23.66 -20.64
N THR A 215 0.09 24.41 -19.68
CA THR A 215 0.95 25.31 -18.92
C THR A 215 2.11 24.50 -18.36
N ALA A 216 3.26 25.15 -18.13
CA ALA A 216 4.41 24.51 -17.50
C ALA A 216 3.97 23.69 -16.28
N ALA A 217 4.61 22.55 -16.05
CA ALA A 217 4.32 21.72 -14.89
C ALA A 217 4.39 22.58 -13.62
N THR A 218 3.33 22.55 -12.84
CA THR A 218 3.24 23.24 -11.57
C THR A 218 3.30 22.21 -10.44
N VAL A 219 3.97 22.55 -9.37
CA VAL A 219 3.93 21.80 -8.11
C VAL A 219 2.95 22.51 -7.19
N ALA A 220 1.91 21.79 -6.77
CA ALA A 220 0.99 22.30 -5.76
C ALA A 220 1.54 21.93 -4.38
N ASP A 221 1.88 22.93 -3.59
CA ASP A 221 2.34 22.74 -2.21
C ASP A 221 1.14 22.68 -1.25
N VAL A 222 0.37 21.61 -1.41
CA VAL A 222 -0.80 21.31 -0.57
C VAL A 222 -0.80 19.85 -0.16
N PRO A 223 -1.21 19.52 1.07
CA PRO A 223 -1.36 18.13 1.49
C PRO A 223 -2.42 17.42 0.65
N THR A 224 -2.06 16.28 0.06
CA THR A 224 -2.95 15.44 -0.73
C THR A 224 -2.93 14.00 -0.23
N SER A 225 -3.96 13.22 -0.57
CA SER A 225 -4.09 11.82 -0.16
C SER A 225 -4.67 10.97 -1.28
N HIS A 226 -4.41 9.67 -1.27
CA HIS A 226 -5.03 8.72 -2.20
C HIS A 226 -6.56 8.75 -2.20
N VAL A 227 -7.18 9.07 -1.07
CA VAL A 227 -8.64 9.18 -0.99
C VAL A 227 -9.19 10.31 -1.87
N ASP A 228 -8.36 11.24 -2.31
CA ASP A 228 -8.71 12.34 -3.20
C ASP A 228 -8.80 11.90 -4.67
N LEU A 229 -8.21 10.75 -5.02
CA LEU A 229 -8.15 10.29 -6.41
C LEU A 229 -9.55 10.11 -6.99
N VAL A 230 -10.44 9.43 -6.28
CA VAL A 230 -11.80 9.15 -6.78
C VAL A 230 -12.63 10.41 -6.92
N PRO A 231 -12.76 11.31 -5.91
CA PRO A 231 -13.48 12.58 -6.08
C PRO A 231 -12.94 13.42 -7.24
N THR A 232 -11.60 13.53 -7.35
CA THR A 232 -10.97 14.29 -8.42
C THR A 232 -11.25 13.68 -9.79
N ALA A 233 -11.16 12.36 -9.91
CA ALA A 233 -11.46 11.64 -11.13
C ALA A 233 -12.93 11.85 -11.59
N LEU A 234 -13.87 11.79 -10.65
CA LEU A 234 -15.28 12.04 -10.93
C LEU A 234 -15.51 13.48 -11.39
N ALA A 235 -14.94 14.46 -10.72
CA ALA A 235 -15.04 15.87 -11.09
C ALA A 235 -14.41 16.13 -12.48
N MET A 236 -13.21 15.60 -12.74
CA MET A 236 -12.55 15.70 -14.04
C MET A 236 -13.35 15.02 -15.15
N ALA A 237 -14.11 13.98 -14.84
CA ALA A 237 -15.05 13.33 -15.76
C ALA A 237 -16.38 14.10 -15.93
N GLY A 238 -16.58 15.20 -15.21
CA GLY A 238 -17.82 15.99 -15.23
C GLY A 238 -18.99 15.30 -14.54
N LEU A 239 -18.72 14.41 -13.57
CA LEU A 239 -19.72 13.66 -12.83
C LEU A 239 -19.97 14.29 -11.47
N ASP A 240 -21.25 14.52 -11.15
CA ASP A 240 -21.67 15.01 -9.83
C ASP A 240 -21.66 13.86 -8.83
N GLN A 241 -20.80 13.96 -7.82
CA GLN A 241 -20.62 12.95 -6.79
C GLN A 241 -21.90 12.71 -5.96
N ARG A 242 -22.67 13.77 -5.66
CA ARG A 242 -23.89 13.67 -4.85
C ARG A 242 -25.01 12.97 -5.63
N ALA A 243 -25.14 13.31 -6.93
CA ALA A 243 -26.09 12.65 -7.81
C ALA A 243 -25.75 11.16 -7.99
N LEU A 244 -24.48 10.82 -8.12
CA LEU A 244 -24.01 9.44 -8.19
C LEU A 244 -24.31 8.69 -6.87
N ALA A 245 -24.00 9.27 -5.74
CA ALA A 245 -24.26 8.71 -4.41
C ALA A 245 -25.76 8.40 -4.26
N LYS A 246 -26.63 9.36 -4.56
CA LYS A 246 -28.09 9.16 -4.49
C LYS A 246 -28.58 8.02 -5.40
N ARG A 247 -27.98 7.87 -6.57
CA ARG A 247 -28.32 6.81 -7.54
C ARG A 247 -27.85 5.43 -7.11
N LEU A 248 -26.67 5.35 -6.50
CA LEU A 248 -26.03 4.09 -6.15
C LEU A 248 -26.43 3.55 -4.79
N ALA A 249 -26.67 4.42 -3.82
CA ALA A 249 -27.00 4.03 -2.45
C ALA A 249 -28.08 2.94 -2.32
N PRO A 250 -29.18 2.94 -3.09
CA PRO A 250 -30.18 1.88 -3.01
C PRO A 250 -29.69 0.48 -3.41
N SER A 251 -28.55 0.39 -4.08
CA SER A 251 -27.97 -0.88 -4.56
C SER A 251 -27.02 -1.52 -3.56
N PHE A 252 -26.76 -0.86 -2.44
CA PHE A 252 -25.81 -1.31 -1.43
C PHE A 252 -26.47 -1.36 -0.05
N THR A 253 -26.02 -2.27 0.79
CA THR A 253 -26.48 -2.37 2.19
C THR A 253 -25.94 -1.24 3.05
N GLU A 254 -24.85 -0.64 2.64
CA GLU A 254 -24.17 0.45 3.32
C GLU A 254 -23.53 1.37 2.27
N PHE A 255 -23.68 2.67 2.44
CA PHE A 255 -23.11 3.66 1.53
C PHE A 255 -22.62 4.87 2.32
N HIS A 256 -21.33 5.16 2.23
CA HIS A 256 -20.70 6.27 2.90
C HIS A 256 -20.23 7.33 1.89
N PRO A 257 -20.23 8.62 2.27
CA PRO A 257 -19.57 9.67 1.47
C PRO A 257 -18.10 9.35 1.24
N LEU A 258 -17.58 9.74 0.09
CA LEU A 258 -16.13 9.64 -0.16
C LEU A 258 -15.38 10.57 0.80
N PRO A 259 -14.36 10.09 1.52
CA PRO A 259 -13.63 10.88 2.51
C PRO A 259 -12.68 11.92 1.88
N GLY A 260 -12.33 11.75 0.59
CA GLY A 260 -11.40 12.61 -0.12
C GLY A 260 -12.01 13.92 -0.60
N ARG A 261 -11.15 14.81 -1.08
CA ARG A 261 -11.48 16.09 -1.68
C ARG A 261 -11.26 16.07 -3.19
N ASP A 262 -12.02 16.87 -3.89
CA ASP A 262 -11.80 17.13 -5.32
C ASP A 262 -10.61 18.10 -5.50
N LEU A 263 -9.58 17.62 -6.17
CA LEU A 263 -8.37 18.40 -6.50
C LEU A 263 -8.44 19.00 -7.93
N SER A 264 -9.55 18.84 -8.64
CA SER A 264 -9.68 19.35 -10.02
C SER A 264 -9.48 20.88 -10.13
N PRO A 265 -9.81 21.71 -9.14
CA PRO A 265 -9.47 23.15 -9.17
C PRO A 265 -7.96 23.38 -9.29
N LEU A 266 -7.13 22.63 -8.54
CA LEU A 266 -5.67 22.73 -8.64
C LEU A 266 -5.16 22.30 -10.02
N VAL A 267 -5.70 21.21 -10.55
CA VAL A 267 -5.32 20.67 -11.88
C VAL A 267 -5.70 21.64 -13.00
N ASN A 268 -6.75 22.42 -12.81
CA ASN A 268 -7.23 23.40 -13.79
C ASN A 268 -6.57 24.79 -13.64
N GLY A 269 -5.58 24.93 -12.76
CA GLY A 269 -4.89 26.21 -12.53
C GLY A 269 -5.73 27.25 -11.76
N GLY A 270 -6.74 26.80 -11.04
CA GLY A 270 -7.56 27.65 -10.19
C GLY A 270 -6.80 28.15 -8.95
N PRO A 271 -7.21 29.32 -8.39
CA PRO A 271 -6.52 29.96 -7.27
C PRO A 271 -6.74 29.26 -5.92
N ASP A 272 -7.60 28.26 -5.81
CA ASP A 272 -8.08 27.74 -4.52
C ASP A 272 -7.24 26.63 -3.94
N ALA A 273 -5.98 26.97 -3.58
CA ALA A 273 -5.25 26.21 -2.55
C ALA A 273 -5.78 26.47 -1.13
N GLY A 274 -6.60 27.52 -0.92
CA GLY A 274 -6.93 28.04 0.41
C GLY A 274 -7.50 27.00 1.39
N GLU A 275 -8.58 26.34 1.05
CA GLU A 275 -9.15 25.30 1.91
C GLU A 275 -8.32 24.01 1.92
N LEU A 276 -7.59 23.72 0.84
CA LEU A 276 -6.77 22.52 0.72
C LEU A 276 -5.44 22.64 1.46
N ALA A 277 -4.88 23.85 1.55
CA ALA A 277 -3.57 24.08 2.14
C ALA A 277 -3.49 23.73 3.64
N ASN A 278 -4.58 23.97 4.36
CA ASN A 278 -4.65 23.80 5.82
C ASN A 278 -5.48 22.59 6.27
N ARG A 279 -5.90 21.73 5.32
CA ARG A 279 -6.66 20.54 5.69
C ARG A 279 -5.78 19.50 6.36
N ALA A 280 -6.38 18.70 7.21
CA ALA A 280 -5.73 17.51 7.74
C ALA A 280 -5.80 16.35 6.72
N ILE A 281 -4.68 15.68 6.51
CA ILE A 281 -4.61 14.39 5.83
C ILE A 281 -4.63 13.30 6.90
N TYR A 282 -5.72 12.55 6.95
CA TYR A 282 -5.87 11.43 7.87
C TYR A 282 -5.37 10.14 7.23
N MET A 283 -4.58 9.39 7.97
CA MET A 283 -4.03 8.09 7.59
C MET A 283 -4.43 7.05 8.63
N LEU A 284 -4.75 5.85 8.18
CA LEU A 284 -5.12 4.75 9.06
C LEU A 284 -4.64 3.42 8.50
N THR A 285 -4.04 2.61 9.36
CA THR A 285 -3.89 1.18 9.15
C THR A 285 -4.32 0.43 10.40
N ARG A 286 -5.25 -0.50 10.23
CA ARG A 286 -5.70 -1.45 11.26
C ARG A 286 -5.25 -2.85 10.90
N ASP A 287 -4.06 -2.95 10.37
CA ASP A 287 -3.48 -4.22 9.98
C ASP A 287 -3.03 -4.98 11.22
N ASN A 288 -3.79 -5.98 11.62
CA ASN A 288 -3.41 -6.85 12.70
C ASN A 288 -2.48 -7.96 12.19
N VAL A 289 -1.24 -7.58 11.93
CA VAL A 289 -0.19 -8.50 11.43
C VAL A 289 -0.01 -9.71 12.36
N MET A 290 -0.35 -9.57 13.64
CA MET A 290 -0.31 -10.66 14.61
C MET A 290 -1.29 -11.78 14.28
N GLU A 291 -2.44 -11.46 13.73
CA GLU A 291 -3.46 -12.46 13.36
C GLU A 291 -3.13 -13.10 12.02
N GLY A 292 -2.59 -12.35 11.05
CA GLY A 292 -2.06 -12.88 9.80
C GLY A 292 -0.92 -13.88 10.04
N ASP A 293 -0.06 -13.59 10.99
CA ASP A 293 1.06 -14.44 11.37
C ASP A 293 0.66 -15.77 12.02
N THR A 294 -0.55 -15.91 12.54
CA THR A 294 -1.00 -17.22 13.05
C THR A 294 -1.07 -18.28 11.95
N LEU A 295 -1.37 -17.90 10.71
CA LEU A 295 -1.32 -18.82 9.56
C LEU A 295 0.13 -19.12 9.15
N ALA A 296 0.97 -18.10 9.03
CA ALA A 296 2.38 -18.24 8.72
C ALA A 296 3.13 -18.99 9.84
N SER A 297 2.83 -18.69 11.10
CA SER A 297 3.35 -19.41 12.27
C SER A 297 2.88 -20.85 12.33
N GLY A 298 1.65 -21.12 11.91
CA GLY A 298 1.11 -22.48 11.77
C GLY A 298 1.83 -23.27 10.68
N LEU A 299 2.09 -22.64 9.53
CA LEU A 299 2.82 -23.27 8.42
C LEU A 299 4.29 -23.51 8.79
N ALA A 300 4.95 -22.53 9.38
CA ALA A 300 6.35 -22.64 9.81
C ALA A 300 6.53 -23.68 10.93
N ARG A 301 5.59 -23.76 11.87
CA ARG A 301 5.56 -24.86 12.86
C ARG A 301 5.35 -26.23 12.23
N ARG A 302 4.56 -26.32 11.17
CA ARG A 302 4.38 -27.56 10.40
C ARG A 302 5.65 -27.97 9.67
N ILE A 303 6.33 -27.01 9.03
CA ILE A 303 7.61 -27.25 8.33
C ILE A 303 8.69 -27.64 9.34
N GLY A 304 8.77 -26.97 10.49
CA GLY A 304 9.72 -27.30 11.55
C GLY A 304 9.51 -28.69 12.15
N ARG A 305 8.27 -29.22 12.18
CA ARG A 305 7.96 -30.59 12.64
C ARG A 305 8.33 -31.65 11.63
N VAL A 306 8.47 -31.30 10.36
CA VAL A 306 8.81 -32.23 9.27
C VAL A 306 10.32 -32.37 9.07
N SER A 307 11.10 -31.41 9.60
CA SER A 307 12.57 -31.51 9.58
C SER A 307 13.06 -32.61 10.48
N ASN A 308 14.05 -33.36 10.04
CA ASN A 308 14.63 -34.45 10.83
C ASN A 308 16.08 -34.10 11.25
N PRO A 309 16.39 -33.87 12.54
CA PRO A 309 15.44 -33.85 13.68
C PRO A 309 14.51 -32.62 13.63
N PRO A 310 13.32 -32.71 14.23
CA PRO A 310 12.39 -31.58 14.28
C PRO A 310 13.05 -30.38 14.94
N ARG A 311 13.26 -29.31 14.18
CA ARG A 311 13.80 -28.05 14.70
C ARG A 311 12.62 -27.15 15.07
N PRO A 312 12.50 -26.68 16.31
CA PRO A 312 11.50 -25.71 16.67
C PRO A 312 11.80 -24.40 15.90
N MET A 313 11.01 -24.10 14.88
CA MET A 313 11.03 -22.77 14.30
C MET A 313 10.34 -21.82 15.27
N ARG A 314 11.11 -20.93 15.86
CA ARG A 314 10.62 -19.87 16.71
C ARG A 314 10.36 -18.65 15.82
N ILE A 315 9.10 -18.41 15.50
CA ILE A 315 8.68 -17.13 14.95
C ILE A 315 8.45 -16.21 16.15
N ARG A 316 9.20 -15.15 16.21
CA ARG A 316 8.98 -14.08 17.18
C ARG A 316 8.01 -13.11 16.57
N VAL A 317 6.78 -13.14 17.02
CA VAL A 317 5.75 -12.17 16.68
C VAL A 317 5.79 -11.07 17.73
N PRO A 318 5.67 -9.78 17.39
CA PRO A 318 5.73 -8.67 18.35
C PRO A 318 4.45 -8.61 19.21
N ALA A 319 4.31 -9.58 20.11
CA ALA A 319 3.10 -9.81 20.91
C ALA A 319 2.80 -8.74 21.97
N HIS A 320 3.73 -7.82 22.21
CA HIS A 320 3.63 -6.84 23.29
C HIS A 320 3.55 -5.40 22.80
N VAL A 321 3.19 -5.20 21.53
CA VAL A 321 3.10 -3.88 20.92
C VAL A 321 1.74 -3.69 20.26
N GLY A 322 1.27 -2.45 20.19
CA GLY A 322 0.15 -2.08 19.34
C GLY A 322 0.56 -2.23 17.87
N SER A 323 -0.36 -2.67 17.03
CA SER A 323 -0.12 -2.88 15.60
C SER A 323 -1.05 -2.06 14.71
N ASN A 324 -1.92 -1.25 15.30
CA ASN A 324 -2.75 -0.32 14.59
C ASN A 324 -2.10 1.06 14.62
N PHE A 325 -2.17 1.75 13.50
CA PHE A 325 -1.57 3.07 13.31
C PHE A 325 -2.62 4.00 12.74
N GLU A 326 -2.68 5.18 13.28
CA GLU A 326 -3.38 6.30 12.67
C GLU A 326 -2.54 7.56 12.80
N GLY A 327 -2.75 8.51 11.89
CA GLY A 327 -1.99 9.74 11.91
C GLY A 327 -2.67 10.83 11.11
N ILE A 328 -2.22 12.04 11.36
CA ILE A 328 -2.58 13.20 10.57
C ILE A 328 -1.34 13.96 10.13
N VAL A 329 -1.43 14.57 8.95
CA VAL A 329 -0.52 15.60 8.49
C VAL A 329 -1.35 16.86 8.25
N THR A 330 -0.99 17.96 8.88
CA THR A 330 -1.70 19.25 8.73
C THR A 330 -0.79 20.41 9.00
N ARG A 331 -1.08 21.56 8.36
CA ARG A 331 -0.42 22.81 8.68
C ARG A 331 -1.14 23.48 9.86
N VAL A 332 -0.37 23.84 10.88
CA VAL A 332 -0.89 24.65 11.99
C VAL A 332 -1.06 26.07 11.48
N PRO A 333 -2.26 26.66 11.58
CA PRO A 333 -2.48 28.03 11.08
C PRO A 333 -1.55 29.05 11.72
N PRO A 334 -0.96 29.98 10.96
CA PRO A 334 0.05 30.92 11.46
C PRO A 334 -0.49 31.92 12.48
N GLU A 335 -1.79 32.15 12.51
CA GLU A 335 -2.47 33.01 13.49
C GLU A 335 -2.66 32.36 14.86
N GLN A 336 -2.38 31.08 15.00
CA GLN A 336 -2.48 30.38 16.28
C GLN A 336 -1.25 30.67 17.14
N ALA A 337 -1.49 31.01 18.40
CA ALA A 337 -0.44 31.34 19.36
C ALA A 337 0.23 30.09 19.94
N VAL A 338 0.63 29.14 19.08
CA VAL A 338 1.34 27.92 19.46
C VAL A 338 2.71 27.88 18.81
N GLY A 339 3.66 27.24 19.46
CA GLY A 339 4.98 27.01 18.86
C GLY A 339 4.88 26.24 17.56
N GLY A 340 5.56 26.72 16.50
CA GLY A 340 5.50 26.09 15.17
C GLY A 340 4.25 26.43 14.37
N ALA A 341 3.57 27.54 14.67
CA ALA A 341 2.51 28.08 13.85
C ALA A 341 3.02 28.36 12.42
N GLY A 342 2.22 27.99 11.42
CA GLY A 342 2.60 28.04 10.01
C GLY A 342 3.36 26.79 9.51
N HIS A 343 3.90 25.97 10.38
CA HIS A 343 4.61 24.74 10.01
C HIS A 343 3.66 23.58 9.69
N LEU A 344 4.16 22.68 8.86
CA LEU A 344 3.53 21.39 8.58
C LEU A 344 3.92 20.39 9.66
N TRP A 345 2.93 19.84 10.33
CA TRP A 345 3.13 18.89 11.42
C TRP A 345 2.55 17.52 11.08
N LYS A 346 3.18 16.48 11.61
CA LYS A 346 2.67 15.11 11.58
C LYS A 346 2.51 14.59 13.01
N LEU A 347 1.33 14.07 13.32
CA LEU A 347 1.07 13.33 14.54
C LEU A 347 0.68 11.89 14.17
N ASN A 348 1.39 10.92 14.72
CA ASN A 348 1.07 9.50 14.61
C ASN A 348 0.68 8.96 15.98
N ARG A 349 -0.29 8.04 15.99
CA ARG A 349 -0.71 7.24 17.13
C ARG A 349 -0.56 5.77 16.82
N VAL A 350 0.10 5.04 17.67
CA VAL A 350 0.14 3.57 17.66
C VAL A 350 -0.77 3.07 18.77
N PHE A 351 -1.72 2.22 18.43
CA PHE A 351 -2.75 1.79 19.36
C PHE A 351 -3.10 0.31 19.19
N ASP A 352 -3.84 -0.21 20.16
CA ASP A 352 -4.31 -1.57 20.20
C ASP A 352 -5.83 -1.55 20.19
N ASP A 353 -6.43 -1.88 19.05
CA ASP A 353 -7.87 -1.84 18.87
C ASP A 353 -8.51 -3.18 19.28
N PRO A 354 -9.25 -3.23 20.41
CA PRO A 354 -9.91 -4.44 20.85
C PRO A 354 -10.90 -5.05 19.85
N ASP A 355 -11.43 -4.25 18.92
CA ASP A 355 -12.37 -4.73 17.90
C ASP A 355 -11.66 -5.58 16.84
N THR A 356 -10.33 -5.44 16.72
CA THR A 356 -9.51 -6.23 15.80
C THR A 356 -8.89 -7.47 16.44
N TRP A 357 -9.16 -7.74 17.70
CA TRP A 357 -8.57 -8.87 18.40
C TRP A 357 -9.08 -10.22 17.86
N THR A 358 -8.35 -11.29 18.14
CA THR A 358 -8.70 -12.67 17.80
C THR A 358 -10.11 -13.05 18.29
N GLN A 359 -10.46 -12.58 19.49
CA GLN A 359 -11.82 -12.55 19.99
C GLN A 359 -12.19 -11.09 20.22
N PRO A 360 -12.96 -10.47 19.32
CA PRO A 360 -13.23 -9.04 19.39
C PRO A 360 -13.72 -8.59 20.77
N ARG A 361 -13.14 -7.53 21.29
CA ARG A 361 -13.44 -6.94 22.62
C ARG A 361 -13.18 -7.84 23.84
N VAL A 362 -12.66 -9.06 23.64
CA VAL A 362 -12.44 -10.02 24.73
C VAL A 362 -10.97 -10.32 24.95
N SER A 363 -10.28 -10.78 23.93
CA SER A 363 -8.89 -11.18 24.08
C SER A 363 -8.14 -11.17 22.75
N HIS A 364 -6.87 -10.82 22.82
CA HIS A 364 -5.95 -10.92 21.71
C HIS A 364 -4.93 -12.04 21.96
N LEU A 365 -4.70 -12.82 20.92
CA LEU A 365 -3.67 -13.83 20.94
C LEU A 365 -2.30 -13.15 20.96
N ALA A 366 -1.59 -13.27 22.07
CA ALA A 366 -0.21 -12.83 22.21
C ALA A 366 0.70 -14.03 22.16
N ALA A 367 1.67 -14.06 21.25
CA ALA A 367 2.70 -15.08 21.29
C ALA A 367 3.66 -14.78 22.45
N SER A 368 3.64 -15.58 23.48
CA SER A 368 4.60 -15.47 24.57
C SER A 368 5.57 -16.62 24.51
N GLY A 369 6.83 -16.33 24.26
CA GLY A 369 7.96 -17.22 24.50
C GLY A 369 7.86 -18.66 24.00
N PRO A 370 8.78 -19.55 24.41
CA PRO A 370 8.93 -20.89 23.81
C PRO A 370 7.86 -21.91 24.17
N ALA A 371 7.00 -21.64 25.12
CA ALA A 371 6.12 -22.65 25.69
C ALA A 371 4.64 -22.39 25.49
N GLY A 372 4.21 -21.24 24.95
CA GLY A 372 2.82 -21.05 25.02
C GLY A 372 2.23 -19.84 24.32
N ASN A 373 0.95 -19.95 24.26
CA ASN A 373 0.06 -18.94 23.79
C ASN A 373 -0.43 -18.20 25.04
N ALA A 374 -0.18 -16.92 25.09
CA ALA A 374 -0.80 -16.05 26.06
C ALA A 374 -1.91 -15.25 25.39
N TYR A 375 -2.94 -14.91 26.16
CA TYR A 375 -3.98 -14.01 25.72
C TYR A 375 -3.83 -12.70 26.48
N ARG A 376 -3.97 -11.61 25.75
CA ARG A 376 -4.05 -10.26 26.28
C ARG A 376 -5.52 -9.85 26.35
N THR A 377 -5.97 -9.37 27.49
CA THR A 377 -7.35 -8.91 27.74
C THR A 377 -7.42 -7.42 28.03
N VAL A 378 -6.26 -6.75 28.05
CA VAL A 378 -6.15 -5.30 28.27
C VAL A 378 -5.38 -4.71 27.10
N PRO A 379 -5.88 -3.65 26.46
CA PRO A 379 -5.19 -2.96 25.40
C PRO A 379 -3.82 -2.43 25.86
N ILE A 380 -2.88 -2.41 24.94
CA ILE A 380 -1.60 -1.73 25.14
C ILE A 380 -1.87 -0.22 25.13
N PRO A 381 -1.27 0.55 26.04
CA PRO A 381 -1.40 1.99 26.03
C PRO A 381 -0.94 2.60 24.72
N ASP A 382 -1.62 3.64 24.29
CA ASP A 382 -1.28 4.41 23.10
C ASP A 382 0.14 4.97 23.19
N GLN A 383 0.84 4.95 22.07
CA GLN A 383 2.14 5.59 21.89
C GLN A 383 2.03 6.61 20.76
N PHE A 384 2.76 7.72 20.87
CA PHE A 384 2.65 8.83 19.92
C PHE A 384 4.00 9.19 19.32
N GLU A 385 3.94 9.76 18.13
CA GLU A 385 5.04 10.44 17.46
C GLU A 385 4.55 11.80 16.98
N LEU A 386 5.33 12.85 17.23
CA LEU A 386 5.04 14.21 16.79
C LEU A 386 6.26 14.79 16.09
N TYR A 387 6.08 15.22 14.85
CA TYR A 387 7.14 15.77 14.01
C TYR A 387 6.75 17.12 13.40
N ASP A 388 7.69 18.05 13.42
CA ASP A 388 7.65 19.30 12.68
C ASP A 388 8.32 19.06 11.32
N LEU A 389 7.54 18.81 10.28
CA LEU A 389 8.07 18.42 8.96
C LEU A 389 8.82 19.54 8.23
N ASP A 390 8.62 20.83 8.61
CA ASP A 390 9.37 21.93 8.07
C ASP A 390 10.76 22.05 8.72
N ALA A 391 10.89 21.69 10.00
CA ALA A 391 12.16 21.72 10.73
C ALA A 391 12.89 20.35 10.74
N ASP A 392 12.15 19.27 10.70
CA ASP A 392 12.63 17.88 10.75
C ASP A 392 11.94 17.04 9.65
N PRO A 393 12.27 17.28 8.37
CA PRO A 393 11.63 16.60 7.25
C PRO A 393 11.97 15.11 7.17
N THR A 394 12.90 14.63 7.98
CA THR A 394 13.29 13.22 8.07
C THR A 394 12.69 12.50 9.28
N GLU A 395 11.84 13.16 10.05
CA GLU A 395 11.09 12.58 11.16
C GLU A 395 11.98 11.88 12.20
N GLU A 396 13.17 12.44 12.45
CA GLU A 396 14.15 11.86 13.37
C GLU A 396 13.80 12.15 14.83
N HIS A 397 13.32 13.37 15.11
CA HIS A 397 13.17 13.91 16.47
C HIS A 397 11.70 13.84 16.93
N ASN A 398 11.31 12.73 17.54
CA ASN A 398 9.98 12.60 18.13
C ASN A 398 9.78 13.58 19.29
N ARG A 399 8.81 14.48 19.18
CA ARG A 399 8.56 15.59 20.12
C ARG A 399 7.25 15.47 20.89
N TRP A 400 6.62 14.30 20.90
CA TRP A 400 5.30 14.14 21.52
C TRP A 400 5.26 14.42 23.01
N ASP A 401 6.36 14.24 23.75
CA ASP A 401 6.52 14.47 25.18
C ASP A 401 7.38 15.70 25.52
N ASP A 402 7.75 16.51 24.50
CA ASP A 402 8.47 17.77 24.69
C ASP A 402 7.50 18.84 25.25
N PRO A 403 7.77 19.40 26.44
CA PRO A 403 6.93 20.47 27.00
C PRO A 403 6.77 21.69 26.09
N ALA A 404 7.74 21.96 25.22
CA ALA A 404 7.68 23.08 24.28
C ALA A 404 6.66 22.86 23.13
N THR A 405 6.21 21.63 22.90
CA THR A 405 5.23 21.29 21.87
C THR A 405 3.91 20.77 22.44
N ALA A 406 3.70 20.90 23.74
CA ALA A 406 2.52 20.37 24.41
C ALA A 406 1.20 20.90 23.83
N ASP A 407 1.16 22.19 23.50
CA ASP A 407 -0.03 22.84 22.93
C ASP A 407 -0.30 22.32 21.51
N VAL A 408 0.73 22.20 20.67
CA VAL A 408 0.62 21.62 19.32
C VAL A 408 0.16 20.19 19.40
N PHE A 409 0.74 19.39 20.30
CA PHE A 409 0.34 18.00 20.51
C PHE A 409 -1.13 17.89 20.91
N ALA A 410 -1.59 18.70 21.86
CA ALA A 410 -2.98 18.68 22.30
C ALA A 410 -3.95 19.03 21.16
N GLN A 411 -3.63 20.06 20.39
CA GLN A 411 -4.42 20.48 19.22
C GLN A 411 -4.47 19.39 18.15
N LEU A 412 -3.32 18.83 17.76
CA LEU A 412 -3.26 17.82 16.73
C LEU A 412 -3.93 16.51 17.17
N ARG A 413 -3.82 16.18 18.45
CA ARG A 413 -4.52 15.02 19.02
C ARG A 413 -6.04 15.19 18.93
N GLN A 414 -6.56 16.40 19.19
CA GLN A 414 -8.00 16.65 19.01
C GLN A 414 -8.37 16.55 17.52
N CYS A 415 -7.59 17.15 16.64
CA CYS A 415 -7.79 17.05 15.19
C CYS A 415 -7.79 15.58 14.71
N LEU A 416 -6.88 14.75 15.22
CA LEU A 416 -6.83 13.33 14.91
C LEU A 416 -8.12 12.60 15.31
N ILE A 417 -8.65 12.90 16.49
CA ILE A 417 -9.92 12.33 16.98
C ILE A 417 -11.10 12.77 16.09
N ASP A 418 -11.14 14.05 15.74
CA ASP A 418 -12.22 14.60 14.92
C ASP A 418 -12.20 13.99 13.50
N GLU A 419 -11.02 13.88 12.89
CA GLU A 419 -10.85 13.27 11.57
C GLU A 419 -11.16 11.76 11.61
N ALA A 420 -10.71 11.03 12.62
CA ALA A 420 -11.04 9.62 12.80
C ALA A 420 -12.55 9.42 12.91
N THR A 421 -13.22 10.23 13.71
CA THR A 421 -14.67 10.17 13.90
C THR A 421 -15.44 10.50 12.62
N ALA A 422 -14.96 11.48 11.85
CA ALA A 422 -15.63 11.92 10.63
C ALA A 422 -15.43 10.95 9.44
N ARG A 423 -14.30 10.22 9.41
CA ARG A 423 -13.90 9.47 8.21
C ARG A 423 -13.92 7.96 8.37
N VAL A 424 -13.88 7.44 9.60
CA VAL A 424 -13.92 6.01 9.85
C VAL A 424 -15.31 5.60 10.29
N PRO A 425 -16.13 5.04 9.40
CA PRO A 425 -17.48 4.61 9.78
C PRO A 425 -17.41 3.45 10.76
N GLU A 426 -18.45 3.34 11.59
CA GLU A 426 -18.64 2.16 12.43
C GLU A 426 -18.79 0.91 11.54
N ARG A 427 -18.13 -0.18 11.92
CA ARG A 427 -18.20 -1.42 11.15
C ARG A 427 -19.52 -2.12 11.40
N ASN A 428 -20.17 -2.51 10.32
CA ASN A 428 -21.39 -3.34 10.38
C ASN A 428 -21.09 -4.85 10.54
N ASN A 429 -19.84 -5.27 10.29
CA ASN A 429 -19.42 -6.67 10.40
C ASN A 429 -18.18 -6.81 11.30
N PRO A 430 -18.03 -7.92 12.02
CA PRO A 430 -16.80 -8.24 12.75
C PRO A 430 -15.56 -8.25 11.85
N TRP A 431 -14.39 -8.07 12.46
CA TRP A 431 -13.13 -8.18 11.73
C TRP A 431 -12.96 -9.58 11.11
N PRO A 432 -12.77 -9.71 9.79
CA PRO A 432 -12.84 -11.01 9.12
C PRO A 432 -11.80 -12.02 9.60
N TYR A 433 -10.67 -11.55 10.09
CA TYR A 433 -9.60 -12.41 10.61
C TYR A 433 -9.91 -12.96 12.01
N ALA A 434 -10.62 -12.21 12.84
CA ALA A 434 -11.01 -12.65 14.17
C ALA A 434 -11.89 -13.90 14.15
N GLU A 435 -12.78 -14.01 13.17
CA GLU A 435 -13.62 -15.18 12.99
C GLU A 435 -12.87 -16.41 12.45
N ARG A 436 -11.81 -16.17 11.67
CA ARG A 436 -11.03 -17.24 11.02
C ARG A 436 -9.93 -17.82 11.89
N ASN A 437 -9.53 -17.14 12.94
CA ASN A 437 -8.47 -17.54 13.85
C ASN A 437 -9.06 -17.98 15.20
N PRO A 438 -9.64 -19.19 15.30
CA PRO A 438 -10.17 -19.66 16.58
C PRO A 438 -9.04 -19.72 17.61
N PRO A 439 -9.34 -19.53 18.90
CA PRO A 439 -8.37 -19.62 19.97
C PRO A 439 -7.51 -20.87 19.83
N LEU A 440 -6.23 -20.76 20.10
CA LEU A 440 -5.26 -21.84 19.91
C LEU A 440 -5.61 -23.10 20.69
N GLU A 441 -6.34 -22.98 21.78
CA GLU A 441 -6.91 -24.10 22.52
C GLU A 441 -7.84 -24.98 21.66
N GLN A 442 -8.57 -24.38 20.72
CA GLN A 442 -9.42 -25.12 19.77
C GLN A 442 -8.58 -25.74 18.64
N ILE A 443 -7.45 -25.11 18.28
CA ILE A 443 -6.54 -25.64 17.26
C ILE A 443 -5.74 -26.84 17.80
N ALA A 444 -5.37 -26.82 19.08
CA ALA A 444 -4.64 -27.88 19.74
C ALA A 444 -5.45 -29.19 19.87
N ARG A 445 -6.77 -29.11 19.87
CA ARG A 445 -7.67 -30.27 19.99
C ARG A 445 -8.01 -30.95 18.65
N LYS A 446 -7.61 -30.39 17.51
CA LYS A 446 -7.87 -31.02 16.21
C LYS A 446 -6.79 -32.04 15.84
N ARG A 447 -7.27 -33.24 15.56
CA ARG A 447 -6.62 -34.56 15.25
C ARG A 447 -5.25 -34.51 14.52
N PRO A 448 -4.44 -35.56 14.65
CA PRO A 448 -3.14 -35.68 13.97
C PRO A 448 -3.29 -35.65 12.45
N LEU A 449 -2.32 -34.97 11.82
CA LEU A 449 -2.26 -34.74 10.38
C LEU A 449 -2.08 -36.04 9.57
N PRO A 450 -2.66 -36.12 8.37
CA PRO A 450 -2.43 -37.24 7.47
C PRO A 450 -0.95 -37.32 7.02
N PRO A 451 -0.47 -38.52 6.70
CA PRO A 451 0.94 -38.79 6.46
C PRO A 451 1.50 -38.06 5.22
N VAL A 452 2.78 -37.77 5.27
CA VAL A 452 3.63 -36.98 4.33
C VAL A 452 3.41 -37.23 2.83
N ARG A 453 2.81 -38.35 2.44
CA ARG A 453 2.50 -38.64 1.03
C ARG A 453 1.49 -37.71 0.38
N LEU A 454 0.61 -37.08 1.18
CA LEU A 454 -0.39 -36.11 0.68
C LEU A 454 0.24 -34.77 0.33
N LEU A 455 1.25 -34.33 1.10
CA LEU A 455 1.96 -33.07 0.86
C LEU A 455 2.74 -33.04 -0.47
N ARG A 456 3.33 -34.20 -0.83
CA ARG A 456 4.03 -34.38 -2.13
C ARG A 456 3.08 -34.36 -3.33
N ARG A 457 1.82 -34.74 -3.16
CA ARG A 457 0.79 -34.60 -4.21
C ARG A 457 0.30 -33.18 -4.36
N LEU A 458 0.13 -32.45 -3.27
CA LEU A 458 -0.29 -31.02 -3.32
C LEU A 458 0.76 -30.14 -4.01
N VAL A 459 2.04 -30.34 -3.73
CA VAL A 459 3.14 -29.60 -4.38
C VAL A 459 3.24 -29.92 -5.87
N ARG A 460 2.84 -31.14 -6.31
CA ARG A 460 2.81 -31.47 -7.73
C ARG A 460 1.57 -31.00 -8.47
N SER A 461 0.46 -30.75 -7.77
CA SER A 461 -0.77 -30.22 -8.39
C SER A 461 -0.81 -28.71 -8.60
N LEU A 462 0.09 -27.98 -7.97
CA LEU A 462 0.20 -26.52 -8.12
C LEU A 462 1.02 -26.08 -9.34
N GLY A 463 1.47 -27.00 -10.17
CA GLY A 463 2.38 -26.74 -11.30
C GLY A 463 1.77 -26.77 -12.70
N ARG A 464 0.45 -26.78 -12.86
CA ARG A 464 -0.18 -26.75 -14.19
C ARG A 464 -1.47 -25.94 -14.20
N HIS A 465 -1.50 -24.87 -14.98
CA HIS A 465 -2.73 -24.20 -15.40
C HIS A 465 -2.85 -24.30 -16.92
N PRO A 466 -4.02 -24.67 -17.43
CA PRO A 466 -4.37 -24.53 -18.81
C PRO A 466 -5.22 -23.26 -19.05
N ASP A 467 -5.04 -22.66 -20.19
CA ASP A 467 -5.92 -21.82 -20.97
C ASP A 467 -6.19 -20.37 -20.54
N ASP A 468 -5.70 -19.46 -21.39
CA ASP A 468 -6.01 -18.03 -21.42
C ASP A 468 -7.45 -17.78 -21.88
N PRO A 469 -8.22 -16.89 -21.25
CA PRO A 469 -9.46 -16.37 -21.79
C PRO A 469 -9.29 -15.00 -22.47
N GLU A 470 -10.06 -14.79 -23.53
CA GLU A 470 -10.13 -13.57 -24.33
C GLU A 470 -10.72 -12.35 -23.58
N PRO A 471 -10.43 -11.11 -24.05
CA PRO A 471 -10.75 -9.88 -23.31
C PRO A 471 -12.22 -9.46 -23.44
N PHE A 472 -12.79 -8.95 -22.38
CA PHE A 472 -14.14 -8.35 -22.34
C PHE A 472 -14.09 -6.88 -21.90
N VAL A 473 -14.88 -6.00 -22.53
CA VAL A 473 -14.87 -4.54 -22.38
C VAL A 473 -16.19 -4.04 -21.80
N GLY A 474 -16.15 -3.15 -20.83
CA GLY A 474 -17.34 -2.57 -20.16
C GLY A 474 -17.46 -1.03 -20.25
N ARG A 475 -18.63 -0.50 -19.88
CA ARG A 475 -19.14 0.81 -20.32
C ARG A 475 -19.23 1.86 -19.20
N LEU A 476 -18.79 3.09 -19.49
CA LEU A 476 -19.05 4.32 -18.74
C LEU A 476 -19.63 5.44 -19.63
N VAL A 477 -20.36 6.40 -19.06
CA VAL A 477 -21.12 7.42 -19.77
C VAL A 477 -20.48 8.81 -19.58
N GLY A 478 -20.14 9.51 -20.66
CA GLY A 478 -19.56 10.86 -20.71
C GLY A 478 -18.44 10.95 -21.79
N ARG A 479 -17.92 12.13 -22.13
CA ARG A 479 -17.03 12.33 -23.29
C ARG A 479 -15.51 12.27 -23.02
N ARG A 480 -15.06 11.91 -21.81
CA ARG A 480 -13.66 11.98 -21.39
C ARG A 480 -13.08 10.60 -21.13
N ALA A 481 -11.80 10.41 -21.43
CA ALA A 481 -11.03 9.24 -21.03
C ALA A 481 -10.27 9.52 -19.74
N LEU A 482 -10.34 8.61 -18.79
CA LEU A 482 -9.58 8.65 -17.55
C LEU A 482 -8.64 7.45 -17.51
N ILE A 483 -7.36 7.69 -17.33
CA ILE A 483 -6.33 6.65 -17.27
C ILE A 483 -5.60 6.78 -15.96
N VAL A 484 -5.64 5.73 -15.16
CA VAL A 484 -4.92 5.63 -13.89
C VAL A 484 -3.82 4.60 -14.05
N CYS A 485 -2.57 5.02 -13.91
CA CYS A 485 -1.41 4.14 -13.85
C CYS A 485 -0.96 4.06 -12.40
N THR A 486 -0.99 2.87 -11.82
CA THR A 486 -0.57 2.64 -10.44
C THR A 486 0.54 1.59 -10.40
N ASN A 487 1.49 1.79 -9.50
CA ASN A 487 2.48 0.79 -9.16
C ASN A 487 1.94 0.04 -7.93
N HIS A 488 1.74 -1.26 -8.04
CA HIS A 488 1.21 -2.06 -6.94
C HIS A 488 2.30 -2.79 -6.17
N ALA A 489 2.19 -2.69 -4.86
CA ALA A 489 2.79 -3.65 -3.95
C ALA A 489 1.66 -4.45 -3.30
N TRP A 490 1.46 -5.69 -3.70
CA TRP A 490 0.54 -6.60 -3.03
C TRP A 490 1.31 -7.54 -2.13
N LEU A 491 0.87 -7.60 -0.88
CA LEU A 491 1.12 -8.76 -0.05
C LEU A 491 -0.02 -9.74 -0.27
N ASP A 492 0.33 -10.95 -0.67
CA ASP A 492 -0.59 -12.07 -0.72
C ASP A 492 -1.03 -12.43 0.71
N VAL A 493 -2.05 -11.75 1.20
CA VAL A 493 -2.82 -12.19 2.35
C VAL A 493 -3.86 -13.14 1.80
N GLY A 494 -3.52 -14.41 1.80
CA GLY A 494 -4.21 -15.58 1.29
C GLY A 494 -5.64 -15.37 0.84
N ARG A 495 -5.96 -15.86 -0.35
CA ARG A 495 -7.29 -15.88 -0.97
C ARG A 495 -8.40 -16.19 0.04
N PRO A 496 -9.51 -15.47 0.04
CA PRO A 496 -10.74 -16.00 0.60
C PRO A 496 -11.17 -17.19 -0.25
N THR A 497 -11.01 -18.39 0.27
CA THR A 497 -11.64 -19.58 -0.30
C THR A 497 -13.13 -19.51 -0.01
N GLY A 498 -13.93 -19.28 -1.03
CA GLY A 498 -15.35 -19.60 -1.05
C GLY A 498 -16.31 -18.45 -0.79
N LEU A 499 -16.75 -17.85 -1.86
CA LEU A 499 -18.17 -17.72 -2.26
C LEU A 499 -18.25 -17.84 -3.77
#